data_713ff88a67fa2584091ac3c83cee8b66
#
_entry.id   713ff88a67fa2584091ac3c83cee8b66
#
_cell.length_a   1.000
_cell.length_b   1.000
_cell.length_c   1.000
_cell.angle_alpha   90.00
_cell.angle_beta   90.00
_cell.angle_gamma   90.00
#
_symmetry.space_group_name_H-M   'P 1'
#
loop_
_entity.id
_entity.type
_entity.pdbx_description
1 polymer ?
#
loop_
_entity_poly.entity_id
_entity_poly.type
_entity_poly.pdbx_seq_one_letter_code
_entity_poly.pdbx_strand_id
1 'polypeptide(L)'
;MPDIIYDVAVSADGYICGPDAEVSGFATQGPHVDAYTARLATYGTVLMGRRTYEFGYAYGLPAGANPYPRAKTWVFSTTLVLPADAAVSAVRDTWQDRIAALKAQAVAPIYLCGGGAFAGWMLDRGLIDRLRLKRAPVILGDGVSIFGASKTPVIGEVTASRTWANGVAYAEICL
;
A
#
# COMPACT_ATOMS: atom_id res chain seq x y z
N MET A 1 -1.22 -0.96 20.21
CA MET A 1 -2.04 -1.35 19.03
C MET A 1 -1.07 -1.64 17.89
N PRO A 2 -1.37 -2.61 17.01
CA PRO A 2 -0.51 -2.90 15.85
C PRO A 2 -0.38 -1.69 14.91
N ASP A 3 0.79 -1.57 14.26
CA ASP A 3 1.09 -0.48 13.33
C ASP A 3 0.30 -0.61 12.02
N ILE A 4 -0.09 0.52 11.44
CA ILE A 4 -0.48 0.65 10.05
C ILE A 4 0.78 0.95 9.25
N ILE A 5 1.15 0.03 8.36
CA ILE A 5 2.41 0.04 7.64
C ILE A 5 2.16 0.24 6.14
N TYR A 6 2.65 1.33 5.58
CA TYR A 6 2.68 1.52 4.13
C TYR A 6 3.93 0.85 3.57
N ASP A 7 3.77 -0.38 3.04
CA ASP A 7 4.88 -1.17 2.46
C ASP A 7 4.78 -1.11 0.93
N VAL A 8 5.54 -0.24 0.31
CA VAL A 8 5.37 0.17 -1.09
C VAL A 8 6.69 0.18 -1.86
N ALA A 9 6.62 -0.16 -3.14
CA ALA A 9 7.70 0.08 -4.09
C ALA A 9 7.51 1.44 -4.76
N VAL A 10 8.60 2.15 -5.00
CA VAL A 10 8.61 3.48 -5.60
C VAL A 10 9.83 3.62 -6.52
N SER A 11 9.67 4.40 -7.59
CA SER A 11 10.78 4.82 -8.45
C SER A 11 11.75 5.76 -7.73
N ALA A 12 12.92 6.01 -8.30
CA ALA A 12 13.90 6.95 -7.74
C ALA A 12 13.34 8.37 -7.62
N ASP A 13 12.42 8.73 -8.51
CA ASP A 13 11.74 10.04 -8.58
C ASP A 13 10.35 10.07 -7.90
N GLY A 14 9.96 9.03 -7.16
CA GLY A 14 8.85 9.09 -6.21
C GLY A 14 7.49 8.58 -6.70
N TYR A 15 7.44 7.84 -7.79
CA TYR A 15 6.20 7.29 -8.35
C TYR A 15 6.03 5.81 -8.02
N ILE A 16 4.79 5.39 -7.73
CA ILE A 16 4.43 3.97 -7.48
C ILE A 16 4.10 3.21 -8.77
N CYS A 17 3.77 3.93 -9.83
CA CYS A 17 3.58 3.43 -11.19
C CYS A 17 3.62 4.60 -12.17
N GLY A 18 3.74 4.31 -13.46
CA GLY A 18 3.60 5.29 -14.55
C GLY A 18 2.17 5.83 -14.72
N PRO A 19 1.92 6.74 -15.68
CA PRO A 19 0.62 7.41 -15.87
C PRO A 19 -0.55 6.45 -16.08
N ASP A 20 -0.33 5.38 -16.84
CA ASP A 20 -1.34 4.36 -17.17
C ASP A 20 -1.30 3.15 -16.19
N ALA A 21 -0.87 3.38 -14.96
CA ALA A 21 -0.64 2.35 -13.96
C ALA A 21 0.45 1.32 -14.39
N GLU A 22 1.37 1.72 -15.27
CA GLU A 22 2.46 0.88 -15.72
C GLU A 22 3.47 0.63 -14.62
N VAL A 23 3.87 -0.63 -14.45
CA VAL A 23 4.81 -1.09 -13.41
C VAL A 23 6.01 -1.87 -13.99
N SER A 24 6.18 -1.89 -15.30
CA SER A 24 7.22 -2.68 -15.99
C SER A 24 8.65 -2.29 -15.62
N GLY A 25 8.86 -1.05 -15.14
CA GLY A 25 10.15 -0.59 -14.65
C GLY A 25 10.60 -1.19 -13.30
N PHE A 26 9.68 -1.87 -12.60
CA PHE A 26 9.98 -2.47 -11.29
C PHE A 26 10.35 -3.95 -11.45
N ALA A 27 11.44 -4.35 -10.80
CA ALA A 27 11.85 -5.75 -10.78
C ALA A 27 10.82 -6.61 -10.02
N THR A 28 10.34 -7.67 -10.67
CA THR A 28 9.32 -8.59 -10.16
C THR A 28 9.90 -9.83 -9.47
N GLN A 29 11.22 -9.96 -9.46
CA GLN A 29 11.95 -11.09 -8.87
C GLN A 29 13.19 -10.60 -8.12
N GLY A 30 13.67 -11.44 -7.22
CA GLY A 30 14.91 -11.22 -6.47
C GLY A 30 14.70 -11.05 -4.96
N PRO A 31 15.80 -10.94 -4.18
CA PRO A 31 15.74 -10.97 -2.72
C PRO A 31 14.87 -9.90 -2.08
N HIS A 32 14.67 -8.76 -2.73
CA HIS A 32 13.77 -7.70 -2.26
C HIS A 32 12.29 -8.10 -2.40
N VAL A 33 11.93 -8.89 -3.43
CA VAL A 33 10.58 -9.43 -3.63
C VAL A 33 10.33 -10.56 -2.62
N ASP A 34 11.31 -11.44 -2.39
CA ASP A 34 11.22 -12.51 -1.40
C ASP A 34 11.00 -11.93 0.01
N ALA A 35 11.77 -10.89 0.36
CA ALA A 35 11.61 -10.18 1.63
C ALA A 35 10.23 -9.50 1.75
N TYR A 36 9.69 -8.92 0.68
CA TYR A 36 8.34 -8.36 0.65
C TYR A 36 7.28 -9.45 0.82
N THR A 37 7.39 -10.55 0.07
CA THR A 37 6.46 -11.69 0.15
C THR A 37 6.42 -12.29 1.56
N ALA A 38 7.57 -12.42 2.21
CA ALA A 38 7.64 -12.87 3.59
C ALA A 38 6.91 -11.92 4.55
N ARG A 39 7.03 -10.59 4.35
CA ARG A 39 6.31 -9.61 5.16
C ARG A 39 4.80 -9.64 4.91
N LEU A 40 4.35 -9.87 3.67
CA LEU A 40 2.91 -9.99 3.36
C LEU A 40 2.23 -11.06 4.21
N ALA A 41 2.93 -12.14 4.55
CA ALA A 41 2.38 -13.21 5.39
C ALA A 41 2.16 -12.81 6.86
N THR A 42 2.72 -11.68 7.30
CA THR A 42 2.62 -11.18 8.68
C THR A 42 1.45 -10.22 8.90
N TYR A 43 0.83 -9.73 7.84
CA TYR A 43 -0.29 -8.79 7.93
C TYR A 43 -1.62 -9.52 8.11
N GLY A 44 -2.44 -9.07 9.07
CA GLY A 44 -3.77 -9.62 9.32
C GLY A 44 -4.90 -8.85 8.64
N THR A 45 -4.65 -7.61 8.27
CA THR A 45 -5.61 -6.69 7.63
C THR A 45 -4.93 -5.92 6.52
N VAL A 46 -5.64 -5.70 5.42
CA VAL A 46 -5.17 -4.90 4.28
C VAL A 46 -6.14 -3.75 4.02
N LEU A 47 -5.60 -2.55 3.89
CA LEU A 47 -6.33 -1.34 3.50
C LEU A 47 -5.87 -0.90 2.12
N MET A 48 -6.81 -0.59 1.23
CA MET A 48 -6.49 -0.07 -0.10
C MET A 48 -7.59 0.83 -0.64
N GLY A 49 -7.22 1.71 -1.55
CA GLY A 49 -8.17 2.49 -2.35
C GLY A 49 -8.70 1.68 -3.55
N ARG A 50 -9.83 2.14 -4.12
CA ARG A 50 -10.50 1.47 -5.25
C ARG A 50 -9.58 1.19 -6.43
N ARG A 51 -8.83 2.19 -6.92
CA ARG A 51 -7.95 2.01 -8.09
C ARG A 51 -6.90 0.91 -7.88
N THR A 52 -6.37 0.80 -6.67
CA THR A 52 -5.41 -0.26 -6.32
C THR A 52 -6.08 -1.64 -6.33
N TYR A 53 -7.31 -1.74 -5.85
CA TYR A 53 -8.08 -2.98 -5.90
C TYR A 53 -8.40 -3.37 -7.34
N GLU A 54 -8.95 -2.42 -8.12
CA GLU A 54 -9.33 -2.64 -9.53
C GLU A 54 -8.12 -2.90 -10.44
N PHE A 55 -6.91 -2.44 -10.07
CA PHE A 55 -5.67 -2.78 -10.77
C PHE A 55 -5.46 -4.29 -10.89
N GLY A 56 -5.90 -5.07 -9.88
CA GLY A 56 -5.86 -6.52 -9.92
C GLY A 56 -6.69 -7.15 -11.04
N TYR A 57 -7.71 -6.44 -11.55
CA TYR A 57 -8.57 -6.97 -12.62
C TYR A 57 -7.79 -7.20 -13.93
N ALA A 58 -6.82 -6.33 -14.24
CA ALA A 58 -5.94 -6.49 -15.39
C ALA A 58 -5.05 -7.76 -15.29
N TYR A 59 -4.89 -8.30 -14.09
CA TYR A 59 -4.13 -9.52 -13.80
C TYR A 59 -5.02 -10.72 -13.48
N GLY A 60 -6.31 -10.64 -13.84
CA GLY A 60 -7.25 -11.75 -13.70
C GLY A 60 -7.91 -11.89 -12.32
N LEU A 61 -7.80 -10.90 -11.44
CA LEU A 61 -8.54 -10.91 -10.19
C LEU A 61 -10.03 -10.68 -10.47
N PRO A 62 -10.92 -11.61 -10.11
CA PRO A 62 -12.36 -11.38 -10.27
C PRO A 62 -12.86 -10.27 -9.32
N ALA A 63 -13.88 -9.53 -9.75
CA ALA A 63 -14.55 -8.55 -8.89
C ALA A 63 -15.09 -9.25 -7.63
N GLY A 64 -14.83 -8.68 -6.47
CA GLY A 64 -15.18 -9.26 -5.16
C GLY A 64 -14.15 -10.22 -4.59
N ALA A 65 -13.20 -10.73 -5.38
CA ALA A 65 -12.15 -11.63 -4.87
C ALA A 65 -11.15 -10.88 -3.98
N ASN A 66 -10.60 -11.60 -2.99
CA ASN A 66 -9.60 -11.06 -2.09
C ASN A 66 -8.18 -11.32 -2.63
N PRO A 67 -7.41 -10.26 -3.00
CA PRO A 67 -6.03 -10.43 -3.49
C PRO A 67 -5.05 -10.89 -2.39
N TYR A 68 -5.45 -10.83 -1.12
CA TYR A 68 -4.65 -11.22 0.04
C TYR A 68 -5.39 -12.26 0.90
N PRO A 69 -5.48 -13.53 0.47
CA PRO A 69 -6.37 -14.53 1.09
C PRO A 69 -6.06 -14.86 2.56
N ARG A 70 -4.87 -14.48 3.05
CA ARG A 70 -4.47 -14.65 4.46
C ARG A 70 -4.87 -13.47 5.36
N ALA A 71 -5.36 -12.38 4.78
CA ALA A 71 -5.72 -11.16 5.50
C ALA A 71 -7.15 -10.72 5.15
N LYS A 72 -7.78 -9.94 6.02
CA LYS A 72 -9.05 -9.27 5.73
C LYS A 72 -8.79 -8.01 4.93
N THR A 73 -9.34 -7.88 3.73
CA THR A 73 -9.13 -6.74 2.85
C THR A 73 -10.31 -5.77 2.89
N TRP A 74 -9.99 -4.50 3.09
CA TRP A 74 -10.94 -3.38 3.12
C TRP A 74 -10.59 -2.39 2.01
N VAL A 75 -11.58 -2.12 1.16
CA VAL A 75 -11.43 -1.19 0.02
C VAL A 75 -12.18 0.10 0.31
N PHE A 76 -11.47 1.19 0.38
CA PHE A 76 -12.00 2.52 0.69
C PHE A 76 -12.42 3.23 -0.59
N SER A 77 -13.72 3.40 -0.77
CA SER A 77 -14.31 4.01 -1.97
C SER A 77 -15.77 4.37 -1.75
N THR A 78 -16.15 5.55 -2.17
CA THR A 78 -17.55 5.99 -2.19
C THR A 78 -18.37 5.38 -3.33
N THR A 79 -17.71 4.81 -4.35
CA THR A 79 -18.35 4.41 -5.62
C THR A 79 -18.14 2.94 -6.00
N LEU A 80 -17.27 2.20 -5.30
CA LEU A 80 -17.04 0.78 -5.61
C LEU A 80 -18.31 -0.03 -5.37
N VAL A 81 -18.71 -0.80 -6.37
CA VAL A 81 -19.79 -1.79 -6.28
C VAL A 81 -19.16 -3.17 -6.27
N LEU A 82 -19.49 -3.95 -5.26
CA LEU A 82 -19.03 -5.32 -5.10
C LEU A 82 -20.20 -6.29 -5.27
N PRO A 83 -19.96 -7.51 -5.79
CA PRO A 83 -20.96 -8.58 -5.77
C PRO A 83 -21.37 -8.94 -4.33
N ALA A 84 -22.54 -9.55 -4.17
CA ALA A 84 -23.09 -9.86 -2.86
C ALA A 84 -22.25 -10.88 -2.05
N ASP A 85 -21.51 -11.73 -2.75
CA ASP A 85 -20.63 -12.78 -2.22
C ASP A 85 -19.15 -12.34 -2.13
N ALA A 86 -18.88 -11.02 -2.20
CA ALA A 86 -17.51 -10.51 -2.18
C ALA A 86 -16.75 -10.95 -0.92
N ALA A 87 -15.51 -11.40 -1.13
CA ALA A 87 -14.56 -11.75 -0.08
C ALA A 87 -13.79 -10.53 0.48
N VAL A 88 -14.06 -9.33 -0.04
CA VAL A 88 -13.53 -8.05 0.44
C VAL A 88 -14.66 -7.16 0.91
N SER A 89 -14.35 -6.19 1.78
CA SER A 89 -15.33 -5.23 2.30
C SER A 89 -15.10 -3.85 1.72
N ALA A 90 -16.16 -3.19 1.20
CA ALA A 90 -16.10 -1.80 0.79
C ALA A 90 -16.44 -0.87 1.95
N VAL A 91 -15.66 0.18 2.15
CA VAL A 91 -15.92 1.26 3.12
C VAL A 91 -16.27 2.52 2.33
N ARG A 92 -17.53 2.95 2.43
CA ARG A 92 -18.07 4.04 1.60
C ARG A 92 -17.98 5.41 2.26
N ASP A 93 -18.08 5.46 3.58
CA ASP A 93 -18.08 6.66 4.41
C ASP A 93 -17.35 6.41 5.74
N THR A 94 -17.27 7.43 6.58
CA THR A 94 -16.66 7.33 7.93
C THR A 94 -15.31 6.62 7.96
N TRP A 95 -14.48 6.88 6.95
CA TRP A 95 -13.22 6.16 6.74
C TRP A 95 -12.30 6.21 7.95
N GLN A 96 -12.17 7.38 8.58
CA GLN A 96 -11.29 7.56 9.75
C GLN A 96 -11.76 6.70 10.93
N ASP A 97 -13.06 6.71 11.23
CA ASP A 97 -13.63 5.90 12.32
C ASP A 97 -13.48 4.41 12.04
N ARG A 98 -13.69 4.01 10.77
CA ARG A 98 -13.48 2.62 10.37
C ARG A 98 -12.04 2.18 10.54
N ILE A 99 -11.07 3.01 10.13
CA ILE A 99 -9.64 2.71 10.28
C ILE A 99 -9.28 2.62 11.78
N ALA A 100 -9.78 3.54 12.61
CA ALA A 100 -9.57 3.50 14.06
C ALA A 100 -10.13 2.21 14.67
N ALA A 101 -11.34 1.81 14.30
CA ALA A 101 -11.95 0.57 14.76
C ALA A 101 -11.16 -0.68 14.31
N LEU A 102 -10.70 -0.71 13.06
CA LEU A 102 -9.86 -1.80 12.55
C LEU A 102 -8.54 -1.89 13.30
N LYS A 103 -7.88 -0.75 13.57
CA LYS A 103 -6.63 -0.68 14.33
C LYS A 103 -6.82 -1.16 15.77
N ALA A 104 -7.93 -0.79 16.42
CA ALA A 104 -8.25 -1.22 17.77
C ALA A 104 -8.51 -2.73 17.89
N GLN A 105 -9.05 -3.37 16.84
CA GLN A 105 -9.37 -4.80 16.80
C GLN A 105 -8.21 -5.65 16.25
N ALA A 106 -7.20 -5.02 15.65
CA ALA A 106 -6.11 -5.75 15.02
C ALA A 106 -5.24 -6.47 16.05
N VAL A 107 -4.89 -7.73 15.75
CA VAL A 107 -3.95 -8.56 16.52
C VAL A 107 -2.61 -8.73 15.80
N ALA A 108 -2.53 -8.27 14.55
CA ALA A 108 -1.33 -8.29 13.70
C ALA A 108 -1.23 -6.95 12.96
N PRO A 109 -0.04 -6.58 12.44
CA PRO A 109 0.12 -5.34 11.69
C PRO A 109 -0.86 -5.22 10.52
N ILE A 110 -1.23 -3.98 10.21
CA ILE A 110 -2.14 -3.62 9.12
C ILE A 110 -1.31 -3.17 7.92
N TYR A 111 -1.54 -3.78 6.79
CA TYR A 111 -0.91 -3.42 5.52
C TYR A 111 -1.72 -2.32 4.81
N LEU A 112 -1.14 -1.14 4.66
CA LEU A 112 -1.60 -0.15 3.69
C LEU A 112 -1.00 -0.51 2.33
N CYS A 113 -1.82 -1.09 1.45
CA CYS A 113 -1.42 -1.45 0.09
C CYS A 113 -1.31 -0.20 -0.81
N GLY A 114 -2.11 0.81 -0.54
CA GLY A 114 -2.12 2.06 -1.30
C GLY A 114 -3.47 2.26 -2.02
N GLY A 115 -3.63 2.99 -3.19
CA GLY A 115 -2.58 3.73 -3.90
C GLY A 115 -2.29 5.12 -3.34
N GLY A 116 -1.56 5.90 -4.14
CA GLY A 116 -1.04 7.19 -3.69
C GLY A 116 -2.09 8.16 -3.14
N ALA A 117 -3.24 8.28 -3.77
CA ALA A 117 -4.30 9.17 -3.28
C ALA A 117 -4.84 8.74 -1.91
N PHE A 118 -5.05 7.44 -1.68
CA PHE A 118 -5.51 6.93 -0.39
C PHE A 118 -4.41 7.03 0.67
N ALA A 119 -3.16 6.70 0.31
CA ALA A 119 -2.03 6.84 1.21
C ALA A 119 -1.80 8.31 1.61
N GLY A 120 -1.92 9.25 0.68
CA GLY A 120 -1.85 10.69 0.97
C GLY A 120 -2.97 11.15 1.90
N TRP A 121 -4.20 10.70 1.66
CA TRP A 121 -5.34 10.98 2.55
C TRP A 121 -5.09 10.46 3.98
N MET A 122 -4.47 9.30 4.12
CA MET A 122 -4.10 8.74 5.43
C MET A 122 -2.94 9.50 6.07
N LEU A 123 -1.93 9.89 5.28
CA LEU A 123 -0.79 10.68 5.77
C LEU A 123 -1.25 12.04 6.34
N ASP A 124 -2.14 12.73 5.62
CA ASP A 124 -2.70 14.02 6.04
C ASP A 124 -3.44 13.97 7.39
N ARG A 125 -3.77 12.76 7.86
CA ARG A 125 -4.50 12.50 9.12
C ARG A 125 -3.67 11.81 10.19
N GLY A 126 -2.37 11.61 9.94
CA GLY A 126 -1.49 10.91 10.86
C GLY A 126 -1.91 9.46 11.11
N LEU A 127 -2.46 8.78 10.09
CA LEU A 127 -2.97 7.42 10.20
C LEU A 127 -1.98 6.35 9.72
N ILE A 128 -0.77 6.75 9.34
CA ILE A 128 0.31 5.83 8.95
C ILE A 128 1.36 5.87 10.07
N ASP A 129 1.63 4.73 10.68
CA ASP A 129 2.62 4.64 11.76
C ASP A 129 4.03 4.38 11.20
N ARG A 130 4.10 3.68 10.06
CA ARG A 130 5.38 3.25 9.50
C ARG A 130 5.34 3.20 7.98
N LEU A 131 6.41 3.67 7.36
CA LEU A 131 6.66 3.54 5.93
C LEU A 131 7.77 2.50 5.69
N ARG A 132 7.49 1.49 4.88
CA ARG A 132 8.47 0.55 4.32
C ARG A 132 8.65 0.85 2.85
N LEU A 133 9.69 1.58 2.54
CA LEU A 133 9.95 2.10 1.21
C LEU A 133 10.97 1.21 0.49
N LYS A 134 10.58 0.64 -0.65
CA LYS A 134 11.46 -0.06 -1.59
C LYS A 134 11.67 0.84 -2.80
N ARG A 135 12.79 1.53 -2.86
CA ARG A 135 13.12 2.45 -3.96
C ARG A 135 13.88 1.70 -5.04
N ALA A 136 13.25 1.55 -6.19
CA ALA A 136 13.87 0.97 -7.38
C ALA A 136 14.79 1.99 -8.07
N PRO A 137 15.90 1.54 -8.69
CA PRO A 137 16.81 2.40 -9.47
C PRO A 137 16.23 2.68 -10.86
N VAL A 138 15.01 3.22 -10.91
CA VAL A 138 14.30 3.59 -12.13
C VAL A 138 13.73 5.01 -11.99
N ILE A 139 13.73 5.76 -13.08
CA ILE A 139 13.10 7.07 -13.19
C ILE A 139 11.91 6.91 -14.14
N LEU A 140 10.73 7.26 -13.70
CA LEU A 140 9.50 7.17 -14.50
C LEU A 140 9.16 8.50 -15.18
N GLY A 141 9.60 9.64 -14.62
CA GLY A 141 9.36 10.98 -15.15
C GLY A 141 7.96 11.52 -14.89
N ASP A 142 6.96 10.66 -14.87
CA ASP A 142 5.56 10.96 -14.56
C ASP A 142 4.86 9.72 -13.99
N GLY A 143 3.69 9.89 -13.37
CA GLY A 143 2.91 8.78 -12.84
C GLY A 143 2.14 9.11 -11.56
N VAL A 144 1.82 8.07 -10.82
CA VAL A 144 1.13 8.21 -9.53
C VAL A 144 2.17 8.38 -8.42
N SER A 145 2.20 9.57 -7.81
CA SER A 145 3.04 9.85 -6.65
C SER A 145 2.70 8.95 -5.47
N ILE A 146 3.72 8.58 -4.69
CA ILE A 146 3.59 7.72 -3.50
C ILE A 146 2.53 8.19 -2.50
N PHE A 147 2.35 9.50 -2.35
CA PHE A 147 1.32 10.11 -1.48
C PHE A 147 0.31 10.97 -2.27
N GLY A 148 0.16 10.70 -3.57
CA GLY A 148 -0.79 11.43 -4.40
C GLY A 148 -0.55 12.94 -4.37
N ALA A 149 -1.60 13.70 -4.04
CA ALA A 149 -1.58 15.16 -3.97
C ALA A 149 -1.27 15.71 -2.57
N SER A 150 -1.01 14.84 -1.57
CA SER A 150 -0.66 15.30 -0.21
C SER A 150 0.60 16.18 -0.25
N LYS A 151 0.57 17.26 0.53
CA LYS A 151 1.69 18.17 0.75
C LYS A 151 2.05 18.29 2.23
N THR A 152 1.52 17.41 3.06
CA THR A 152 1.76 17.40 4.50
C THR A 152 3.20 16.97 4.78
N PRO A 153 4.02 17.85 5.39
CA PRO A 153 5.35 17.47 5.80
C PRO A 153 5.29 16.56 7.02
N VAL A 154 6.01 15.45 6.96
CA VAL A 154 6.19 14.54 8.11
C VAL A 154 7.67 14.24 8.23
N ILE A 155 8.21 14.38 9.44
CA ILE A 155 9.58 14.00 9.76
C ILE A 155 9.52 12.67 10.48
N GLY A 156 10.12 11.64 9.87
CA GLY A 156 10.21 10.31 10.45
C GLY A 156 11.63 9.94 10.82
N GLU A 157 11.75 8.85 11.57
CA GLU A 157 13.03 8.25 11.97
C GLU A 157 13.30 6.97 11.17
N VAL A 158 14.48 6.88 10.54
CA VAL A 158 14.90 5.65 9.84
C VAL A 158 15.32 4.61 10.89
N THR A 159 14.54 3.54 10.99
CA THR A 159 14.76 2.45 11.96
C THR A 159 15.51 1.26 11.35
N ALA A 160 15.47 1.10 10.02
CA ALA A 160 16.22 0.10 9.28
C ALA A 160 16.48 0.55 7.85
N SER A 161 17.61 0.14 7.28
CA SER A 161 17.92 0.35 5.86
C SER A 161 18.73 -0.80 5.28
N ARG A 162 18.58 -1.03 3.98
CA ARG A 162 19.30 -2.06 3.23
C ARG A 162 19.33 -1.70 1.74
N THR A 163 20.40 -2.08 1.06
CA THR A 163 20.47 -2.08 -0.40
C THR A 163 20.79 -3.49 -0.90
N TRP A 164 20.04 -3.98 -1.88
CA TRP A 164 20.30 -5.26 -2.54
C TRP A 164 21.23 -5.08 -3.74
N ALA A 165 21.85 -6.18 -4.18
CA ALA A 165 22.79 -6.16 -5.30
C ALA A 165 22.17 -5.67 -6.63
N ASN A 166 20.85 -5.77 -6.79
CA ASN A 166 20.12 -5.24 -7.95
C ASN A 166 19.84 -3.72 -7.85
N GLY A 167 20.39 -3.02 -6.88
CA GLY A 167 20.24 -1.59 -6.70
C GLY A 167 18.97 -1.12 -6.00
N VAL A 168 18.04 -2.04 -5.65
CA VAL A 168 16.85 -1.66 -4.87
C VAL A 168 17.27 -1.30 -3.46
N ALA A 169 16.94 -0.08 -3.03
CA ALA A 169 17.17 0.42 -1.68
C ALA A 169 15.88 0.30 -0.84
N TYR A 170 16.02 -0.23 0.36
CA TYR A 170 14.95 -0.35 1.36
C TYR A 170 15.22 0.59 2.53
N ALA A 171 14.17 1.25 3.00
CA ALA A 171 14.18 1.95 4.26
C ALA A 171 12.90 1.65 5.03
N GLU A 172 13.01 1.45 6.34
CA GLU A 172 11.89 1.46 7.26
C GLU A 172 11.94 2.74 8.07
N ILE A 173 10.83 3.49 8.07
CA ILE A 173 10.73 4.81 8.67
C ILE A 173 9.53 4.80 9.62
N CYS A 174 9.74 5.15 10.88
CA CYS A 174 8.69 5.44 11.84
C CYS A 174 8.21 6.88 11.60
N LEU A 175 6.91 7.10 11.44
CA LEU A 175 6.31 8.40 11.14
C LEU A 175 5.68 9.02 12.39
#